data_310e446fa612140190625b612deafa1e
#
_entry.id   310e446fa612140190625b612deafa1e
#
_cell.length_a   1.000
_cell.length_b   1.000
_cell.length_c   1.000
_cell.angle_alpha   90.00
_cell.angle_beta   90.00
_cell.angle_gamma   90.00
#
_symmetry.space_group_name_H-M   'P 1'
#
loop_
_entity.id
_entity.type
_entity.pdbx_description
1 polymer ?
#
loop_
_entity_poly.entity_id
_entity_poly.type
_entity_poly.pdbx_seq_one_letter_code
_entity_poly.pdbx_strand_id
1 'polypeptide(L)'
;MRSSRFVSSTMARGSSPAAAVACLLVTAVLLPAAVAAEKPKAEYVKYKDPKQPINERIDDLLNRMTLEEKIGQMSQIERANATTEVIEKYFVGSVLSGGGSVPSEKATASAWQKMVAAMQKAALKTRLGIPIIYGIDAVHGNNNVYNATIFPHNVGLGATRDPNLVKRVGDATAHEARATGIPYTFAPCVAVCRDPRWGRCYESYSEDTRLVQLMTSSMVTGLQGDVPSKHPKGVPFVGGAKKVAGCAKHFVGDGGTQRGINENNTVLSFHDLMRIHMPPYDNAVIKGISTVMISYSSFNGVKMHENKFLITDTLKNKMNFRGFVITDWQAVDRITNPPHTHYYHSIEETIHAGIDMVMIPYDYPEFVADVVKQVKAGQIRLDRVNDAVSRILRVKFAMGLFEDPLPDPRLAKELGSKEHRAIAREAVRKSLVLLKNSKKGGGHKDQPGMLPLSKNAKKVLVAGTHAHDLGNQCGGWTIKWQGERGNNLTGAGTTILEAIKKA
;
A
#
# COMPACT_ATOMS: atom_id res chain seq x y z
N MET A 1 -22.31 39.58 -55.25
CA MET A 1 -23.33 39.96 -56.26
C MET A 1 -24.67 40.01 -55.56
N ARG A 2 -25.14 41.16 -55.44
CA ARG A 2 -26.50 41.73 -55.69
C ARG A 2 -27.60 41.09 -54.87
N SER A 3 -28.17 41.85 -53.89
CA SER A 3 -29.07 43.03 -54.03
C SER A 3 -30.49 42.53 -54.32
N SER A 4 -31.53 42.95 -53.69
CA SER A 4 -32.05 44.25 -53.26
C SER A 4 -33.45 44.01 -52.76
N ARG A 5 -33.90 44.60 -51.67
CA ARG A 5 -34.60 45.88 -51.56
C ARG A 5 -36.09 45.87 -51.99
N PHE A 6 -36.84 46.42 -51.10
CA PHE A 6 -37.83 47.53 -51.12
C PHE A 6 -39.27 47.09 -51.21
N VAL A 7 -40.35 47.71 -50.74
CA VAL A 7 -40.64 49.00 -50.11
C VAL A 7 -42.13 48.88 -49.70
N SER A 8 -42.55 49.33 -48.48
CA SER A 8 -43.27 50.53 -48.15
C SER A 8 -44.67 50.77 -48.73
N SER A 9 -45.66 51.07 -48.01
CA SER A 9 -46.37 52.35 -47.77
C SER A 9 -47.84 52.12 -47.46
N THR A 10 -48.35 52.69 -46.48
CA THR A 10 -48.91 53.97 -46.05
C THR A 10 -50.43 54.07 -46.19
N MET A 11 -51.04 54.61 -45.13
CA MET A 11 -52.15 55.57 -44.95
C MET A 11 -53.58 55.09 -45.35
N ALA A 12 -54.64 55.49 -44.72
CA ALA A 12 -54.99 56.59 -43.81
C ALA A 12 -56.42 56.46 -43.28
N ARG A 13 -56.65 57.05 -42.14
CA ARG A 13 -57.82 57.88 -41.67
C ARG A 13 -59.26 57.47 -41.88
N GLY A 14 -60.03 57.58 -40.77
CA GLY A 14 -61.43 57.94 -40.76
C GLY A 14 -62.15 57.77 -39.44
N SER A 15 -62.18 58.80 -38.72
CA SER A 15 -63.12 59.41 -37.70
C SER A 15 -64.33 58.62 -37.20
N SER A 16 -64.47 58.52 -35.90
CA SER A 16 -65.47 58.80 -34.82
C SER A 16 -66.97 58.98 -35.23
N PRO A 17 -68.00 59.02 -34.31
CA PRO A 17 -68.03 58.56 -32.86
C PRO A 17 -69.38 57.81 -32.50
N ALA A 18 -69.46 57.44 -31.25
CA ALA A 18 -70.63 57.45 -30.35
C ALA A 18 -71.27 56.11 -29.96
N ALA A 19 -71.34 56.04 -28.73
CA ALA A 19 -72.39 55.61 -27.79
C ALA A 19 -72.07 54.42 -26.91
N ALA A 20 -72.06 54.78 -25.65
CA ALA A 20 -71.88 53.96 -24.47
C ALA A 20 -72.93 52.86 -24.30
N VAL A 21 -72.47 51.69 -23.88
CA VAL A 21 -73.19 50.84 -22.91
C VAL A 21 -72.15 50.16 -22.02
N ALA A 22 -72.17 50.44 -20.73
CA ALA A 22 -71.34 49.80 -19.71
C ALA A 22 -71.85 48.37 -19.44
N CYS A 23 -70.99 47.37 -19.67
CA CYS A 23 -71.18 46.07 -19.10
C CYS A 23 -69.90 45.73 -18.32
N LEU A 24 -69.99 45.77 -17.02
CA LEU A 24 -68.97 45.27 -16.09
C LEU A 24 -68.87 43.76 -16.21
N LEU A 25 -67.89 43.26 -16.93
CA LEU A 25 -67.47 41.88 -16.91
C LEU A 25 -66.22 41.82 -15.96
N VAL A 26 -66.46 41.30 -14.75
CA VAL A 26 -65.39 40.91 -13.83
C VAL A 26 -64.70 39.69 -14.43
N THR A 27 -63.60 39.89 -15.12
CA THR A 27 -62.68 38.80 -15.50
C THR A 27 -61.81 38.48 -14.26
N ALA A 28 -62.17 37.39 -13.57
CA ALA A 28 -61.29 36.74 -12.61
C ALA A 28 -60.06 36.19 -13.35
N VAL A 29 -58.93 36.89 -13.23
CA VAL A 29 -57.62 36.37 -13.69
C VAL A 29 -57.22 35.26 -12.68
N LEU A 30 -57.48 34.02 -13.05
CA LEU A 30 -56.88 32.87 -12.44
C LEU A 30 -55.39 32.88 -12.82
N LEU A 31 -54.54 33.43 -11.93
CA LEU A 31 -53.10 33.18 -11.93
C LEU A 31 -52.89 31.68 -11.66
N PRO A 32 -52.20 30.93 -12.55
CA PRO A 32 -51.81 29.59 -12.20
C PRO A 32 -50.84 29.71 -11.02
N ALA A 33 -51.23 29.15 -9.88
CA ALA A 33 -50.30 28.90 -8.78
C ALA A 33 -49.15 28.05 -9.32
N ALA A 34 -47.98 28.67 -9.49
CA ALA A 34 -46.76 27.92 -9.79
C ALA A 34 -46.54 26.98 -8.62
N VAL A 35 -46.92 25.72 -8.81
CA VAL A 35 -46.47 24.64 -7.92
C VAL A 35 -44.96 24.61 -8.05
N ALA A 36 -44.28 25.21 -7.07
CA ALA A 36 -42.83 25.03 -6.94
C ALA A 36 -42.58 23.53 -6.85
N ALA A 37 -42.05 22.95 -7.93
CA ALA A 37 -41.58 21.58 -7.91
C ALA A 37 -40.53 21.49 -6.79
N GLU A 38 -40.86 20.84 -5.70
CA GLU A 38 -39.89 20.51 -4.67
C GLU A 38 -38.72 19.83 -5.36
N LYS A 39 -37.52 20.43 -5.25
CA LYS A 39 -36.29 19.77 -5.69
C LYS A 39 -36.28 18.40 -5.02
N PRO A 40 -36.07 17.30 -5.77
CA PRO A 40 -36.04 15.98 -5.17
C PRO A 40 -35.02 16.05 -4.04
N LYS A 41 -35.44 15.65 -2.83
CA LYS A 41 -34.55 15.52 -1.68
C LYS A 41 -33.39 14.67 -2.14
N ALA A 42 -32.16 15.18 -2.05
CA ALA A 42 -30.98 14.40 -2.37
C ALA A 42 -31.04 13.07 -1.61
N GLU A 43 -30.93 11.97 -2.34
CA GLU A 43 -30.95 10.62 -1.75
C GLU A 43 -29.87 10.54 -0.66
N TYR A 44 -30.26 10.11 0.54
CA TYR A 44 -29.31 9.88 1.60
C TYR A 44 -28.38 8.70 1.25
N VAL A 45 -27.08 8.98 1.18
CA VAL A 45 -26.05 8.03 0.79
C VAL A 45 -25.29 7.60 2.04
N LYS A 46 -25.71 6.48 2.65
CA LYS A 46 -25.23 6.00 3.95
C LYS A 46 -23.71 5.81 3.97
N TYR A 47 -23.09 5.26 2.91
CA TYR A 47 -21.65 5.02 2.91
C TYR A 47 -20.81 6.31 2.98
N LYS A 48 -21.37 7.46 2.62
CA LYS A 48 -20.69 8.77 2.72
C LYS A 48 -20.82 9.43 4.09
N ASP A 49 -21.66 8.91 4.95
CA ASP A 49 -21.85 9.45 6.30
C ASP A 49 -20.84 8.82 7.28
N PRO A 50 -19.84 9.59 7.77
CA PRO A 50 -18.81 9.08 8.67
C PRO A 50 -19.34 8.71 10.07
N LYS A 51 -20.58 9.09 10.40
CA LYS A 51 -21.22 8.72 11.67
C LYS A 51 -21.79 7.31 11.66
N GLN A 52 -21.95 6.71 10.48
CA GLN A 52 -22.46 5.35 10.35
C GLN A 52 -21.38 4.32 10.67
N PRO A 53 -21.73 3.17 11.27
CA PRO A 53 -20.81 2.06 11.48
C PRO A 53 -20.19 1.58 10.15
N ILE A 54 -18.89 1.24 10.18
CA ILE A 54 -18.16 0.81 8.96
C ILE A 54 -18.88 -0.32 8.23
N ASN A 55 -19.43 -1.30 8.95
CA ASN A 55 -20.13 -2.42 8.31
C ASN A 55 -21.37 -1.94 7.53
N GLU A 56 -22.15 -1.04 8.08
CA GLU A 56 -23.33 -0.48 7.40
C GLU A 56 -22.93 0.36 6.17
N ARG A 57 -21.81 1.06 6.25
CA ARG A 57 -21.25 1.80 5.10
C ARG A 57 -20.81 0.86 4.00
N ILE A 58 -20.17 -0.27 4.36
CA ILE A 58 -19.74 -1.30 3.41
C ILE A 58 -20.97 -1.90 2.72
N ASP A 59 -21.98 -2.30 3.48
CA ASP A 59 -23.19 -2.94 2.95
C ASP A 59 -23.94 -2.01 1.99
N ASP A 60 -24.11 -0.73 2.34
CA ASP A 60 -24.75 0.26 1.46
C ASP A 60 -23.96 0.46 0.17
N LEU A 61 -22.63 0.60 0.27
CA LEU A 61 -21.79 0.81 -0.92
C LEU A 61 -21.77 -0.43 -1.82
N LEU A 62 -21.58 -1.62 -1.23
CA LEU A 62 -21.52 -2.89 -1.97
C LEU A 62 -22.81 -3.17 -2.75
N ASN A 63 -23.98 -2.84 -2.18
CA ASN A 63 -25.28 -2.99 -2.84
C ASN A 63 -25.49 -2.00 -4.02
N ARG A 64 -24.76 -0.87 -4.03
CA ARG A 64 -24.81 0.11 -5.13
C ARG A 64 -23.85 -0.22 -6.27
N MET A 65 -22.86 -1.09 -6.05
CA MET A 65 -21.79 -1.41 -7.02
C MET A 65 -22.27 -2.38 -8.07
N THR A 66 -21.92 -2.08 -9.34
CA THR A 66 -22.00 -3.05 -10.44
C THR A 66 -20.92 -4.12 -10.31
N LEU A 67 -21.02 -5.19 -11.10
CA LEU A 67 -19.99 -6.24 -11.11
C LEU A 67 -18.62 -5.68 -11.52
N GLU A 68 -18.61 -4.86 -12.55
CA GLU A 68 -17.39 -4.23 -13.10
C GLU A 68 -16.74 -3.31 -12.06
N GLU A 69 -17.52 -2.52 -11.31
CA GLU A 69 -17.01 -1.69 -10.21
C GLU A 69 -16.42 -2.55 -9.08
N LYS A 70 -17.02 -3.69 -8.77
CA LYS A 70 -16.50 -4.64 -7.79
C LYS A 70 -15.15 -5.22 -8.20
N ILE A 71 -15.05 -5.67 -9.45
CA ILE A 71 -13.79 -6.25 -9.97
C ILE A 71 -12.71 -5.17 -10.10
N GLY A 72 -13.07 -3.95 -10.48
CA GLY A 72 -12.15 -2.83 -10.47
C GLY A 72 -11.54 -2.58 -9.08
N GLN A 73 -12.33 -2.73 -8.00
CA GLN A 73 -11.80 -2.62 -6.63
C GLN A 73 -10.82 -3.74 -6.27
N MET A 74 -10.94 -4.91 -6.88
CA MET A 74 -10.02 -6.04 -6.67
C MET A 74 -8.72 -5.89 -7.46
N SER A 75 -8.59 -4.87 -8.32
CA SER A 75 -7.45 -4.65 -9.20
C SER A 75 -6.46 -3.66 -8.62
N GLN A 76 -5.18 -4.04 -8.56
CA GLN A 76 -4.06 -3.14 -8.26
C GLN A 76 -3.11 -3.09 -9.45
N ILE A 77 -2.89 -1.89 -10.00
CA ILE A 77 -2.12 -1.67 -11.23
C ILE A 77 -0.88 -0.81 -10.99
N GLU A 78 0.10 -0.92 -11.87
CA GLU A 78 1.33 -0.13 -11.79
C GLU A 78 1.06 1.35 -12.15
N ARG A 79 1.71 2.25 -11.44
CA ARG A 79 1.60 3.71 -11.57
C ARG A 79 1.70 4.22 -13.00
N ALA A 80 2.63 3.67 -13.79
CA ALA A 80 2.84 4.13 -15.16
C ALA A 80 1.63 3.86 -16.08
N ASN A 81 0.82 2.86 -15.74
CA ASN A 81 -0.41 2.49 -16.47
C ASN A 81 -1.66 3.15 -15.89
N ALA A 82 -1.57 3.75 -14.70
CA ALA A 82 -2.71 4.33 -14.00
C ALA A 82 -3.01 5.76 -14.48
N THR A 83 -3.35 5.92 -15.77
CA THR A 83 -3.83 7.21 -16.28
C THR A 83 -5.22 7.54 -15.73
N THR A 84 -5.64 8.79 -15.83
CA THR A 84 -6.98 9.21 -15.40
C THR A 84 -8.07 8.42 -16.09
N GLU A 85 -7.92 8.19 -17.40
CA GLU A 85 -8.85 7.44 -18.24
C GLU A 85 -8.93 5.96 -17.83
N VAL A 86 -7.78 5.34 -17.50
CA VAL A 86 -7.72 3.95 -17.04
C VAL A 86 -8.40 3.81 -15.68
N ILE A 87 -8.12 4.72 -14.75
CA ILE A 87 -8.71 4.70 -13.40
C ILE A 87 -10.25 4.84 -13.50
N GLU A 88 -10.73 5.78 -14.30
CA GLU A 88 -12.18 6.00 -14.51
C GLU A 88 -12.84 4.83 -15.24
N LYS A 89 -12.22 4.31 -16.30
CA LYS A 89 -12.79 3.23 -17.14
C LYS A 89 -12.88 1.89 -16.41
N TYR A 90 -11.86 1.53 -15.64
CA TYR A 90 -11.76 0.22 -14.98
C TYR A 90 -12.11 0.27 -13.49
N PHE A 91 -12.52 1.44 -12.96
CA PHE A 91 -12.86 1.61 -11.53
C PHE A 91 -11.76 1.12 -10.59
N VAL A 92 -10.51 1.38 -10.95
CA VAL A 92 -9.30 0.84 -10.31
C VAL A 92 -9.32 1.09 -8.80
N GLY A 93 -9.24 0.01 -8.03
CA GLY A 93 -9.30 0.07 -6.57
C GLY A 93 -7.99 0.45 -5.91
N SER A 94 -6.87 0.13 -6.56
CA SER A 94 -5.53 0.36 -6.01
C SER A 94 -4.50 0.64 -7.11
N VAL A 95 -3.51 1.46 -6.78
CA VAL A 95 -2.34 1.74 -7.62
C VAL A 95 -1.09 1.50 -6.78
N LEU A 96 0.00 1.06 -7.39
CA LEU A 96 1.28 0.92 -6.72
C LEU A 96 2.43 1.53 -7.52
N SER A 97 3.50 1.86 -6.80
CA SER A 97 4.84 2.01 -7.38
C SER A 97 5.65 0.76 -7.11
N GLY A 98 6.06 0.05 -8.15
CA GLY A 98 7.08 -0.99 -8.03
C GLY A 98 8.44 -0.39 -7.66
N GLY A 99 9.39 -1.22 -7.23
CA GLY A 99 10.73 -0.76 -6.84
C GLY A 99 11.46 -0.02 -7.96
N GLY A 100 11.61 1.29 -7.80
CA GLY A 100 12.21 2.20 -8.80
C GLY A 100 11.21 2.93 -9.69
N SER A 101 9.90 2.66 -9.56
CA SER A 101 8.86 3.40 -10.27
C SER A 101 8.55 4.72 -9.54
N VAL A 102 8.93 5.82 -10.14
CA VAL A 102 8.87 7.17 -9.55
C VAL A 102 8.24 8.17 -10.52
N PRO A 103 7.64 9.28 -10.06
CA PRO A 103 7.08 10.31 -10.95
C PRO A 103 8.11 10.89 -11.90
N SER A 104 9.31 11.12 -11.40
CA SER A 104 10.50 11.52 -12.13
C SER A 104 11.75 11.18 -11.32
N GLU A 105 12.92 11.16 -11.93
CA GLU A 105 14.17 10.99 -11.20
C GLU A 105 14.29 12.05 -10.10
N LYS A 106 14.66 11.63 -8.90
CA LYS A 106 14.79 12.49 -7.70
C LYS A 106 13.54 13.34 -7.40
N ALA A 107 12.35 12.81 -7.69
CA ALA A 107 11.08 13.49 -7.44
C ALA A 107 10.97 13.99 -6.00
N THR A 108 10.53 15.24 -5.84
CA THR A 108 10.27 15.84 -4.53
C THR A 108 8.98 15.29 -3.90
N ALA A 109 8.81 15.45 -2.58
CA ALA A 109 7.56 15.10 -1.90
C ALA A 109 6.32 15.74 -2.60
N SER A 110 6.43 16.99 -3.01
CA SER A 110 5.35 17.70 -3.73
C SER A 110 5.03 17.07 -5.09
N ALA A 111 6.05 16.59 -5.83
CA ALA A 111 5.83 15.89 -7.11
C ALA A 111 5.06 14.57 -6.90
N TRP A 112 5.43 13.80 -5.89
CA TRP A 112 4.71 12.61 -5.48
C TRP A 112 3.26 12.90 -5.10
N GLN A 113 3.04 13.89 -4.21
CA GLN A 113 1.70 14.31 -3.79
C GLN A 113 0.82 14.75 -4.96
N LYS A 114 1.38 15.52 -5.92
CA LYS A 114 0.65 15.95 -7.12
C LYS A 114 0.20 14.76 -7.97
N MET A 115 1.08 13.78 -8.17
CA MET A 115 0.76 12.57 -8.92
C MET A 115 -0.34 11.76 -8.21
N VAL A 116 -0.17 11.45 -6.92
CA VAL A 116 -1.17 10.69 -6.15
C VAL A 116 -2.51 11.44 -6.12
N ALA A 117 -2.50 12.77 -5.94
CA ALA A 117 -3.71 13.58 -5.94
C ALA A 117 -4.44 13.57 -7.29
N ALA A 118 -3.71 13.54 -8.42
CA ALA A 118 -4.31 13.46 -9.75
C ALA A 118 -5.05 12.13 -9.93
N MET A 119 -4.42 11.02 -9.58
CA MET A 119 -5.03 9.68 -9.63
C MET A 119 -6.24 9.56 -8.70
N GLN A 120 -6.13 10.10 -7.49
CA GLN A 120 -7.23 10.09 -6.52
C GLN A 120 -8.43 10.91 -7.02
N LYS A 121 -8.18 12.08 -7.62
CA LYS A 121 -9.24 12.90 -8.21
C LYS A 121 -9.96 12.18 -9.36
N ALA A 122 -9.26 11.39 -10.17
CA ALA A 122 -9.88 10.56 -11.21
C ALA A 122 -10.81 9.51 -10.58
N ALA A 123 -10.36 8.78 -9.57
CA ALA A 123 -11.21 7.81 -8.87
C ALA A 123 -12.47 8.45 -8.24
N LEU A 124 -12.32 9.63 -7.66
CA LEU A 124 -13.44 10.36 -7.03
C LEU A 124 -14.46 10.90 -8.04
N LYS A 125 -14.13 11.01 -9.32
CA LYS A 125 -15.08 11.38 -10.40
C LYS A 125 -15.96 10.22 -10.86
N THR A 126 -15.59 8.97 -10.55
CA THR A 126 -16.43 7.81 -10.89
C THR A 126 -17.78 7.89 -10.19
N ARG A 127 -18.77 7.15 -10.68
CA ARG A 127 -20.17 7.20 -10.21
C ARG A 127 -20.30 7.10 -8.68
N LEU A 128 -19.53 6.24 -8.04
CA LEU A 128 -19.57 6.05 -6.58
C LEU A 128 -18.48 6.83 -5.85
N GLY A 129 -17.49 7.36 -6.55
CA GLY A 129 -16.41 8.15 -5.97
C GLY A 129 -15.59 7.37 -4.94
N ILE A 130 -15.32 6.08 -5.20
CA ILE A 130 -14.55 5.24 -4.29
C ILE A 130 -13.07 5.61 -4.40
N PRO A 131 -12.39 6.05 -3.31
CA PRO A 131 -11.00 6.43 -3.37
C PRO A 131 -10.09 5.23 -3.65
N ILE A 132 -8.99 5.46 -4.37
CA ILE A 132 -7.94 4.45 -4.57
C ILE A 132 -7.09 4.29 -3.30
N ILE A 133 -6.53 3.08 -3.10
CA ILE A 133 -5.41 2.87 -2.18
C ILE A 133 -4.11 2.93 -2.99
N TYR A 134 -3.18 3.83 -2.65
CA TYR A 134 -1.87 3.89 -3.29
C TYR A 134 -0.81 3.23 -2.42
N GLY A 135 -0.11 2.21 -2.94
CA GLY A 135 0.87 1.42 -2.22
C GLY A 135 2.31 1.59 -2.71
N ILE A 136 3.27 1.37 -1.82
CA ILE A 136 4.70 1.37 -2.10
C ILE A 136 5.44 0.41 -1.16
N ASP A 137 6.59 -0.12 -1.59
CA ASP A 137 7.48 -0.90 -0.73
C ASP A 137 8.33 0.03 0.16
N ALA A 138 7.82 0.39 1.33
CA ALA A 138 8.57 1.13 2.33
C ALA A 138 9.08 0.18 3.42
N VAL A 139 10.05 -0.66 3.06
CA VAL A 139 10.50 -1.80 3.87
C VAL A 139 11.65 -1.47 4.82
N HIS A 140 12.41 -0.40 4.57
CA HIS A 140 13.42 0.13 5.48
C HIS A 140 13.49 1.68 5.44
N GLY A 141 12.39 2.30 5.72
CA GLY A 141 12.06 3.69 5.45
C GLY A 141 11.20 3.81 4.19
N ASN A 142 10.89 5.01 3.74
CA ASN A 142 10.24 5.24 2.45
C ASN A 142 11.28 5.13 1.30
N ASN A 143 11.94 4.00 1.25
CA ASN A 143 13.22 3.72 0.61
C ASN A 143 13.28 3.93 -0.92
N ASN A 144 12.15 3.93 -1.60
CA ASN A 144 12.08 4.18 -3.05
C ASN A 144 11.99 5.68 -3.38
N VAL A 145 11.92 6.53 -2.39
CA VAL A 145 11.77 7.98 -2.55
C VAL A 145 13.09 8.69 -2.28
N TYR A 146 13.52 9.51 -3.23
CA TYR A 146 14.71 10.35 -3.07
C TYR A 146 14.56 11.28 -1.86
N ASN A 147 15.61 11.45 -1.09
CA ASN A 147 15.65 12.23 0.16
C ASN A 147 14.91 11.59 1.36
N ALA A 148 14.25 10.46 1.23
CA ALA A 148 13.70 9.75 2.37
C ALA A 148 14.83 9.25 3.31
N THR A 149 14.48 9.07 4.57
CA THR A 149 15.38 8.45 5.55
C THR A 149 15.51 6.95 5.28
N ILE A 150 16.72 6.47 5.08
CA ILE A 150 17.03 5.04 4.94
C ILE A 150 17.42 4.50 6.31
N PHE A 151 16.70 3.46 6.77
CA PHE A 151 16.99 2.74 8.00
C PHE A 151 17.76 1.44 7.71
N PRO A 152 18.42 0.82 8.70
CA PRO A 152 18.90 -0.55 8.54
C PRO A 152 17.78 -1.48 8.11
N HIS A 153 18.09 -2.46 7.27
CA HIS A 153 17.15 -3.54 6.95
C HIS A 153 16.74 -4.32 8.21
N ASN A 154 15.69 -5.12 8.09
CA ASN A 154 15.15 -5.86 9.23
C ASN A 154 16.19 -6.72 9.94
N VAL A 155 17.15 -7.33 9.24
CA VAL A 155 18.25 -8.08 9.86
C VAL A 155 19.08 -7.22 10.83
N GLY A 156 19.36 -5.98 10.46
CA GLY A 156 20.02 -5.02 11.33
C GLY A 156 19.12 -4.56 12.48
N LEU A 157 17.85 -4.30 12.22
CA LEU A 157 16.88 -3.96 13.27
C LEU A 157 16.68 -5.10 14.27
N GLY A 158 16.64 -6.35 13.81
CA GLY A 158 16.60 -7.54 14.68
C GLY A 158 17.84 -7.66 15.56
N ALA A 159 19.04 -7.36 15.03
CA ALA A 159 20.28 -7.35 15.78
C ALA A 159 20.27 -6.32 16.94
N THR A 160 19.51 -5.23 16.83
CA THR A 160 19.35 -4.24 17.92
C THR A 160 18.68 -4.82 19.16
N ARG A 161 17.81 -5.83 19.00
CA ARG A 161 16.93 -6.39 20.04
C ARG A 161 16.10 -5.33 20.78
N ASP A 162 15.83 -4.18 20.09
CA ASP A 162 15.14 -3.03 20.66
C ASP A 162 13.78 -2.81 19.95
N PRO A 163 12.69 -3.36 20.49
CA PRO A 163 11.35 -3.22 19.92
C PRO A 163 10.83 -1.78 19.93
N ASN A 164 11.25 -0.96 20.91
CA ASN A 164 10.86 0.44 20.97
C ASN A 164 11.51 1.25 19.84
N LEU A 165 12.76 0.95 19.52
CA LEU A 165 13.42 1.54 18.36
C LEU A 165 12.71 1.15 17.06
N VAL A 166 12.33 -0.13 16.90
CA VAL A 166 11.60 -0.62 15.72
C VAL A 166 10.24 0.08 15.57
N LYS A 167 9.51 0.31 16.68
CA LYS A 167 8.26 1.10 16.67
C LYS A 167 8.52 2.53 16.16
N ARG A 168 9.58 3.19 16.63
CA ARG A 168 9.95 4.55 16.18
C ARG A 168 10.36 4.58 14.71
N VAL A 169 11.04 3.55 14.22
CA VAL A 169 11.36 3.39 12.79
C VAL A 169 10.08 3.26 11.96
N GLY A 170 9.13 2.43 12.40
CA GLY A 170 7.82 2.28 11.75
C GLY A 170 7.03 3.59 11.72
N ASP A 171 7.05 4.35 12.82
CA ASP A 171 6.39 5.65 12.92
C ASP A 171 7.00 6.68 11.94
N ALA A 172 8.32 6.79 11.90
CA ALA A 172 9.03 7.65 10.96
C ALA A 172 8.76 7.25 9.48
N THR A 173 8.73 5.93 9.19
CA THR A 173 8.41 5.42 7.86
C THR A 173 6.98 5.81 7.44
N ALA A 174 6.01 5.68 8.35
CA ALA A 174 4.63 6.09 8.09
C ALA A 174 4.53 7.61 7.78
N HIS A 175 5.18 8.44 8.58
CA HIS A 175 5.22 9.89 8.36
C HIS A 175 5.83 10.25 7.01
N GLU A 176 6.93 9.61 6.62
CA GLU A 176 7.59 9.88 5.34
C GLU A 176 6.80 9.33 4.14
N ALA A 177 6.10 8.21 4.28
CA ALA A 177 5.18 7.74 3.26
C ALA A 177 4.01 8.71 3.08
N ARG A 178 3.38 9.17 4.18
CA ARG A 178 2.32 10.19 4.13
C ARG A 178 2.82 11.53 3.59
N ALA A 179 4.09 11.88 3.83
CA ALA A 179 4.73 13.07 3.25
C ALA A 179 4.75 13.06 1.73
N THR A 180 4.72 11.89 1.12
CA THR A 180 4.61 11.70 -0.35
C THR A 180 3.17 11.43 -0.82
N GLY A 181 2.20 11.51 0.10
CA GLY A 181 0.79 11.27 -0.19
C GLY A 181 0.41 9.78 -0.26
N ILE A 182 1.29 8.88 0.14
CA ILE A 182 1.10 7.43 0.06
C ILE A 182 0.55 6.91 1.39
N PRO A 183 -0.68 6.32 1.39
CA PRO A 183 -1.32 5.87 2.61
C PRO A 183 -1.13 4.37 2.92
N TYR A 184 -0.41 3.61 2.07
CA TYR A 184 -0.28 2.17 2.18
C TYR A 184 1.16 1.71 1.87
N THR A 185 1.68 0.78 2.67
CA THR A 185 3.00 0.20 2.44
C THR A 185 2.96 -1.33 2.46
N PHE A 186 3.76 -1.95 1.57
CA PHE A 186 3.98 -3.40 1.54
C PHE A 186 5.06 -3.80 2.58
N ALA A 187 4.84 -3.43 3.82
CA ALA A 187 5.69 -3.70 4.97
C ALA A 187 4.84 -3.93 6.24
N PRO A 188 5.35 -4.73 7.21
CA PRO A 188 6.67 -5.34 7.29
C PRO A 188 6.78 -6.70 6.59
N CYS A 189 8.00 -7.05 6.15
CA CYS A 189 8.34 -8.45 5.95
C CYS A 189 8.47 -9.11 7.32
N VAL A 190 7.71 -10.20 7.53
CA VAL A 190 7.65 -10.94 8.79
C VAL A 190 8.15 -12.38 8.66
N ALA A 191 8.84 -12.65 7.57
CA ALA A 191 9.47 -13.93 7.32
C ALA A 191 10.44 -14.30 8.45
N VAL A 192 10.49 -15.58 8.82
CA VAL A 192 11.51 -16.15 9.70
C VAL A 192 12.56 -16.82 8.82
N CYS A 193 13.73 -16.19 8.67
CA CYS A 193 14.80 -16.74 7.83
C CYS A 193 15.44 -17.99 8.48
N ARG A 194 15.20 -19.16 7.90
CA ARG A 194 15.73 -20.45 8.42
C ARG A 194 16.95 -20.95 7.67
N ASP A 195 17.28 -20.33 6.54
CA ASP A 195 18.45 -20.66 5.74
C ASP A 195 19.16 -19.37 5.30
N PRO A 196 20.40 -19.10 5.71
CA PRO A 196 21.12 -17.88 5.38
C PRO A 196 21.47 -17.77 3.88
N ARG A 197 21.32 -18.83 3.10
CA ARG A 197 21.47 -18.80 1.63
C ARG A 197 20.29 -18.13 0.92
N TRP A 198 19.17 -17.97 1.60
CA TRP A 198 18.01 -17.26 1.04
C TRP A 198 18.36 -15.79 0.79
N GLY A 199 18.28 -15.37 -0.48
CA GLY A 199 18.71 -14.04 -0.90
C GLY A 199 17.94 -12.87 -0.26
N ARG A 200 16.75 -13.11 0.31
CA ARG A 200 15.91 -12.14 1.02
C ARG A 200 16.01 -12.26 2.56
N CYS A 201 16.98 -13.02 3.07
CA CYS A 201 17.17 -13.17 4.51
C CYS A 201 17.41 -11.81 5.21
N TYR A 202 17.97 -10.82 4.53
CA TYR A 202 18.16 -9.48 5.05
C TYR A 202 16.83 -8.74 5.34
N GLU A 203 15.72 -9.15 4.72
CA GLU A 203 14.38 -8.63 5.01
C GLU A 203 13.75 -9.27 6.27
N SER A 204 14.34 -10.33 6.81
CA SER A 204 13.90 -10.97 8.06
C SER A 204 14.60 -10.36 9.27
N TYR A 205 13.86 -10.19 10.38
CA TYR A 205 14.45 -9.73 11.65
C TYR A 205 15.40 -10.76 12.28
N SER A 206 15.13 -12.07 12.09
CA SER A 206 15.91 -13.14 12.73
C SER A 206 15.48 -14.52 12.23
N GLU A 207 16.31 -15.52 12.55
CA GLU A 207 15.94 -16.95 12.54
C GLU A 207 15.13 -17.36 13.80
N ASP A 208 15.13 -16.53 14.82
CA ASP A 208 14.33 -16.74 16.05
C ASP A 208 12.92 -16.19 15.87
N THR A 209 11.94 -17.11 15.84
CA THR A 209 10.53 -16.77 15.71
C THR A 209 10.03 -15.78 16.75
N ARG A 210 10.50 -15.89 18.02
CA ARG A 210 10.06 -15.00 19.11
C ARG A 210 10.53 -13.56 18.88
N LEU A 211 11.78 -13.40 18.41
CA LEU A 211 12.31 -12.07 18.08
C LEU A 211 11.53 -11.48 16.89
N VAL A 212 11.26 -12.27 15.84
CA VAL A 212 10.45 -11.81 14.71
C VAL A 212 9.05 -11.37 15.15
N GLN A 213 8.39 -12.14 16.04
CA GLN A 213 7.07 -11.77 16.61
C GLN A 213 7.11 -10.42 17.33
N LEU A 214 8.13 -10.21 18.17
CA LEU A 214 8.30 -8.97 18.93
C LEU A 214 8.50 -7.77 18.01
N MET A 215 9.41 -7.90 17.04
CA MET A 215 9.70 -6.83 16.08
C MET A 215 8.53 -6.56 15.13
N THR A 216 7.80 -7.60 14.70
CA THR A 216 6.56 -7.48 13.92
C THR A 216 5.52 -6.65 14.65
N SER A 217 5.26 -6.96 15.93
CA SER A 217 4.31 -6.21 16.75
C SER A 217 4.67 -4.73 16.82
N SER A 218 5.95 -4.43 17.01
CA SER A 218 6.47 -3.06 17.12
C SER A 218 6.38 -2.31 15.79
N MET A 219 6.77 -2.94 14.68
CA MET A 219 6.72 -2.31 13.36
C MET A 219 5.28 -2.02 12.93
N VAL A 220 4.36 -2.98 13.09
CA VAL A 220 2.93 -2.77 12.77
C VAL A 220 2.36 -1.62 13.60
N THR A 221 2.66 -1.58 14.90
CA THR A 221 2.22 -0.47 15.77
C THR A 221 2.84 0.87 15.34
N GLY A 222 4.10 0.90 14.93
CA GLY A 222 4.73 2.10 14.38
C GLY A 222 4.04 2.59 13.12
N LEU A 223 3.81 1.71 12.15
CA LEU A 223 3.17 2.03 10.88
C LEU A 223 1.71 2.46 11.03
N GLN A 224 0.92 1.70 11.79
CA GLN A 224 -0.54 1.85 11.85
C GLN A 224 -1.05 2.58 13.09
N GLY A 225 -0.25 2.70 14.15
CA GLY A 225 -0.65 3.25 15.45
C GLY A 225 -0.98 2.18 16.48
N ASP A 226 -1.17 2.62 17.73
CA ASP A 226 -1.53 1.76 18.86
C ASP A 226 -3.01 1.38 18.78
N VAL A 227 -3.28 0.08 18.71
CA VAL A 227 -4.66 -0.45 18.66
C VAL A 227 -5.36 -0.18 19.99
N PRO A 228 -6.55 0.44 20.01
CA PRO A 228 -7.33 0.63 21.24
C PRO A 228 -7.67 -0.70 21.92
N SER A 229 -7.69 -0.71 23.24
CA SER A 229 -7.89 -1.94 24.05
C SER A 229 -9.19 -2.69 23.75
N LYS A 230 -10.24 -1.98 23.33
CA LYS A 230 -11.56 -2.56 22.98
C LYS A 230 -11.70 -2.87 21.47
N HIS A 231 -10.63 -2.67 20.68
CA HIS A 231 -10.69 -2.93 19.23
C HIS A 231 -10.80 -4.44 18.97
N PRO A 232 -11.72 -4.91 18.11
CA PRO A 232 -11.87 -6.34 17.87
C PRO A 232 -10.64 -6.97 17.23
N LYS A 233 -10.20 -8.13 17.74
CA LYS A 233 -9.06 -8.88 17.15
C LYS A 233 -9.30 -9.17 15.69
N GLY A 234 -8.28 -8.93 14.86
CA GLY A 234 -8.28 -9.23 13.43
C GLY A 234 -8.93 -8.18 12.54
N VAL A 235 -9.60 -7.19 13.11
CA VAL A 235 -10.14 -6.06 12.36
C VAL A 235 -9.01 -5.06 12.07
N PRO A 236 -8.86 -4.56 10.82
CA PRO A 236 -7.88 -3.55 10.47
C PRO A 236 -8.00 -2.29 11.32
N PHE A 237 -6.86 -1.72 11.70
CA PHE A 237 -6.78 -0.47 12.46
C PHE A 237 -5.69 0.45 11.89
N VAL A 238 -6.04 1.69 11.60
CA VAL A 238 -5.09 2.74 11.23
C VAL A 238 -5.39 4.01 12.03
N GLY A 239 -4.42 4.46 12.81
CA GLY A 239 -4.56 5.49 13.83
C GLY A 239 -4.40 6.93 13.33
N GLY A 240 -5.12 7.31 12.27
CA GLY A 240 -5.21 8.71 11.82
C GLY A 240 -4.29 9.10 10.67
N ALA A 241 -4.31 10.38 10.31
CA ALA A 241 -3.78 10.93 9.06
C ALA A 241 -2.25 10.80 8.86
N LYS A 242 -1.48 10.59 9.93
CA LYS A 242 -0.02 10.39 9.86
C LYS A 242 0.40 8.93 9.80
N LYS A 243 -0.55 8.00 9.89
CA LYS A 243 -0.31 6.56 9.83
C LYS A 243 -0.64 6.01 8.45
N VAL A 244 -0.13 4.82 8.16
CA VAL A 244 -0.35 4.11 6.90
C VAL A 244 -0.90 2.72 7.17
N ALA A 245 -1.66 2.18 6.24
CA ALA A 245 -1.97 0.76 6.26
C ALA A 245 -0.69 -0.05 6.02
N GLY A 246 -0.48 -1.09 6.80
CA GLY A 246 0.63 -2.03 6.66
C GLY A 246 0.21 -3.31 5.96
N CYS A 247 1.19 -4.05 5.48
CA CYS A 247 1.04 -5.34 4.84
C CYS A 247 2.06 -6.34 5.39
N ALA A 248 1.61 -7.35 6.11
CA ALA A 248 2.49 -8.43 6.55
C ALA A 248 2.80 -9.37 5.36
N LYS A 249 4.10 -9.60 5.10
CA LYS A 249 4.55 -10.36 3.92
C LYS A 249 5.74 -11.27 4.20
N HIS A 250 5.91 -12.36 3.45
CA HIS A 250 5.00 -12.92 2.43
C HIS A 250 4.40 -14.22 3.00
N PHE A 251 3.09 -14.29 3.06
CA PHE A 251 2.35 -15.39 3.70
C PHE A 251 2.37 -16.64 2.80
N VAL A 252 2.90 -17.77 3.24
CA VAL A 252 3.63 -18.06 4.45
C VAL A 252 4.73 -19.10 4.17
N GLY A 253 5.87 -18.94 4.83
CA GLY A 253 6.96 -19.91 4.78
C GLY A 253 8.09 -19.56 3.81
N ASP A 254 8.08 -18.37 3.19
CA ASP A 254 9.09 -17.90 2.25
C ASP A 254 10.52 -17.91 2.81
N GLY A 255 10.70 -17.65 4.12
CA GLY A 255 12.00 -17.78 4.81
C GLY A 255 12.44 -19.21 5.13
N GLY A 256 11.65 -20.23 4.77
CA GLY A 256 11.91 -21.64 5.04
C GLY A 256 11.96 -22.52 3.78
N THR A 257 12.14 -21.94 2.60
CA THR A 257 12.21 -22.69 1.34
C THR A 257 13.41 -23.63 1.31
N GLN A 258 13.26 -24.74 0.62
CA GLN A 258 14.32 -25.75 0.51
C GLN A 258 15.63 -25.16 -0.03
N ARG A 259 16.73 -25.38 0.70
CA ARG A 259 18.09 -24.90 0.40
C ARG A 259 18.19 -23.36 0.31
N GLY A 260 17.25 -22.62 0.84
CA GLY A 260 17.19 -21.15 0.72
C GLY A 260 16.97 -20.65 -0.72
N ILE A 261 16.50 -21.49 -1.64
CA ILE A 261 16.21 -21.07 -3.01
C ILE A 261 14.98 -20.17 -2.98
N ASN A 262 15.13 -18.94 -3.47
CA ASN A 262 14.06 -17.96 -3.46
C ASN A 262 12.83 -18.45 -4.24
N GLU A 263 11.63 -18.19 -3.71
CA GLU A 263 10.34 -18.55 -4.32
C GLU A 263 10.09 -20.06 -4.51
N ASN A 264 10.94 -20.91 -3.93
CA ASN A 264 10.83 -22.35 -4.05
C ASN A 264 9.83 -22.94 -3.04
N ASN A 265 9.78 -24.28 -2.97
CA ASN A 265 8.88 -25.03 -2.09
C ASN A 265 9.39 -25.04 -0.65
N THR A 266 8.51 -24.72 0.30
CA THR A 266 8.72 -24.93 1.73
C THR A 266 8.15 -26.28 2.13
N VAL A 267 9.02 -27.19 2.56
CA VAL A 267 8.65 -28.56 2.95
C VAL A 267 8.78 -28.70 4.46
N LEU A 268 7.66 -28.68 5.13
CA LEU A 268 7.54 -28.78 6.59
C LEU A 268 6.27 -29.52 6.98
N SER A 269 6.26 -30.10 8.19
CA SER A 269 4.99 -30.48 8.81
C SER A 269 4.11 -29.24 9.03
N PHE A 270 2.79 -29.41 9.01
CA PHE A 270 1.87 -28.30 9.35
C PHE A 270 2.14 -27.79 10.78
N HIS A 271 2.49 -28.68 11.71
CA HIS A 271 2.88 -28.32 13.07
C HIS A 271 4.09 -27.38 13.08
N ASP A 272 5.13 -27.66 12.31
CA ASP A 272 6.31 -26.80 12.24
C ASP A 272 6.03 -25.47 11.53
N LEU A 273 5.20 -25.47 10.49
CA LEU A 273 4.73 -24.23 9.88
C LEU A 273 4.06 -23.33 10.94
N MET A 274 3.14 -23.89 11.72
CA MET A 274 2.42 -23.18 12.78
C MET A 274 3.33 -22.73 13.92
N ARG A 275 4.42 -23.45 14.20
CA ARG A 275 5.36 -23.13 15.28
C ARG A 275 6.42 -22.11 14.87
N ILE A 276 6.83 -22.10 13.60
CA ILE A 276 7.98 -21.30 13.13
C ILE A 276 7.53 -20.09 12.33
N HIS A 277 6.73 -20.27 11.29
CA HIS A 277 6.45 -19.23 10.30
C HIS A 277 5.13 -18.49 10.53
N MET A 278 4.17 -19.13 11.19
CA MET A 278 2.84 -18.55 11.41
C MET A 278 2.78 -17.52 12.56
N PRO A 279 3.54 -17.67 13.69
CA PRO A 279 3.37 -16.79 14.83
C PRO A 279 3.57 -15.29 14.56
N PRO A 280 4.50 -14.83 13.69
CA PRO A 280 4.60 -13.41 13.35
C PRO A 280 3.33 -12.85 12.70
N TYR A 281 2.61 -13.65 11.89
CA TYR A 281 1.33 -13.24 11.30
C TYR A 281 0.23 -13.14 12.35
N ASP A 282 0.20 -14.07 13.33
CA ASP A 282 -0.77 -13.97 14.45
C ASP A 282 -0.55 -12.66 15.23
N ASN A 283 0.72 -12.30 15.51
CA ASN A 283 1.05 -11.02 16.12
C ASN A 283 0.60 -9.83 15.26
N ALA A 284 0.82 -9.88 13.94
CA ALA A 284 0.37 -8.82 13.04
C ALA A 284 -1.16 -8.68 13.04
N VAL A 285 -1.89 -9.80 13.02
CA VAL A 285 -3.37 -9.82 13.10
C VAL A 285 -3.87 -9.25 14.44
N ILE A 286 -3.23 -9.61 15.55
CA ILE A 286 -3.54 -9.03 16.88
C ILE A 286 -3.32 -7.51 16.90
N LYS A 287 -2.31 -7.02 16.18
CA LYS A 287 -2.00 -5.58 16.07
C LYS A 287 -2.82 -4.87 14.98
N GLY A 288 -3.86 -5.50 14.46
CA GLY A 288 -4.78 -4.89 13.50
C GLY A 288 -4.18 -4.63 12.13
N ILE A 289 -3.25 -5.49 11.67
CA ILE A 289 -2.65 -5.34 10.33
C ILE A 289 -3.73 -5.23 9.26
N SER A 290 -3.56 -4.29 8.34
CA SER A 290 -4.58 -3.98 7.34
C SER A 290 -4.64 -5.01 6.22
N THR A 291 -3.48 -5.53 5.81
CA THR A 291 -3.39 -6.46 4.67
C THR A 291 -2.34 -7.54 4.90
N VAL A 292 -2.47 -8.62 4.15
CA VAL A 292 -1.49 -9.72 4.11
C VAL A 292 -1.20 -10.04 2.65
N MET A 293 0.09 -10.03 2.27
CA MET A 293 0.54 -10.40 0.93
C MET A 293 0.99 -11.85 0.89
N ILE A 294 0.55 -12.57 -0.14
CA ILE A 294 0.84 -13.99 -0.33
C ILE A 294 2.23 -14.18 -0.97
N SER A 295 2.93 -15.22 -0.55
CA SER A 295 4.25 -15.57 -1.07
C SER A 295 4.20 -16.24 -2.44
N TYR A 296 5.21 -16.00 -3.28
CA TYR A 296 5.42 -16.78 -4.51
C TYR A 296 5.76 -18.26 -4.28
N SER A 297 6.20 -18.61 -3.07
CA SER A 297 6.62 -19.97 -2.72
C SER A 297 5.47 -20.97 -2.79
N SER A 298 5.82 -22.26 -2.70
CA SER A 298 4.85 -23.32 -2.45
C SER A 298 4.99 -23.83 -1.02
N PHE A 299 3.94 -24.42 -0.50
CA PHE A 299 3.97 -25.18 0.74
C PHE A 299 3.61 -26.63 0.45
N ASN A 300 4.56 -27.56 0.68
CA ASN A 300 4.41 -28.98 0.40
C ASN A 300 3.88 -29.27 -1.02
N GLY A 301 4.39 -28.53 -2.01
CA GLY A 301 4.06 -28.70 -3.42
C GLY A 301 2.87 -27.88 -3.93
N VAL A 302 2.06 -27.25 -3.06
CA VAL A 302 0.94 -26.40 -3.46
C VAL A 302 1.40 -24.94 -3.49
N LYS A 303 1.19 -24.26 -4.62
CA LYS A 303 1.48 -22.83 -4.75
C LYS A 303 0.67 -22.04 -3.73
N MET A 304 1.30 -21.06 -3.04
CA MET A 304 0.60 -20.33 -2.00
C MET A 304 -0.60 -19.53 -2.53
N HIS A 305 -0.56 -19.05 -3.78
CA HIS A 305 -1.65 -18.26 -4.38
C HIS A 305 -2.90 -19.11 -4.75
N GLU A 306 -2.81 -20.44 -4.72
CA GLU A 306 -3.93 -21.37 -4.87
C GLU A 306 -4.26 -22.14 -3.58
N ASN A 307 -3.56 -21.83 -2.48
CA ASN A 307 -3.66 -22.59 -1.22
C ASN A 307 -4.84 -22.10 -0.36
N LYS A 308 -6.05 -22.58 -0.68
CA LYS A 308 -7.28 -22.24 0.06
C LYS A 308 -7.17 -22.58 1.55
N PHE A 309 -6.57 -23.71 1.91
CA PHE A 309 -6.44 -24.15 3.29
C PHE A 309 -5.65 -23.13 4.14
N LEU A 310 -4.54 -22.60 3.61
CA LEU A 310 -3.75 -21.61 4.35
C LEU A 310 -4.36 -20.22 4.28
N ILE A 311 -4.91 -19.79 3.15
CA ILE A 311 -5.45 -18.44 2.99
C ILE A 311 -6.84 -18.30 3.63
N THR A 312 -7.78 -19.16 3.23
CA THR A 312 -9.17 -19.04 3.71
C THR A 312 -9.35 -19.69 5.08
N ASP A 313 -9.01 -20.98 5.20
CA ASP A 313 -9.37 -21.71 6.40
C ASP A 313 -8.48 -21.33 7.59
N THR A 314 -7.18 -21.09 7.35
CA THR A 314 -6.26 -20.73 8.41
C THR A 314 -6.23 -19.22 8.66
N LEU A 315 -5.82 -18.39 7.68
CA LEU A 315 -5.65 -16.94 7.90
C LEU A 315 -6.98 -16.24 8.13
N LYS A 316 -7.94 -16.38 7.20
CA LYS A 316 -9.21 -15.64 7.30
C LYS A 316 -10.12 -16.18 8.40
N ASN A 317 -10.27 -17.51 8.50
CA ASN A 317 -11.23 -18.11 9.43
C ASN A 317 -10.62 -18.36 10.80
N LYS A 318 -9.58 -19.21 10.91
CA LYS A 318 -9.02 -19.62 12.21
C LYS A 318 -8.31 -18.48 12.94
N MET A 319 -7.51 -17.66 12.24
CA MET A 319 -6.85 -16.49 12.82
C MET A 319 -7.76 -15.25 12.87
N ASN A 320 -8.96 -15.32 12.30
CA ASN A 320 -9.98 -14.26 12.28
C ASN A 320 -9.51 -12.97 11.58
N PHE A 321 -8.66 -13.08 10.55
CA PHE A 321 -8.21 -11.90 9.79
C PHE A 321 -9.34 -11.28 8.98
N ARG A 322 -9.62 -9.99 9.19
CA ARG A 322 -10.73 -9.24 8.57
C ARG A 322 -10.28 -8.17 7.57
N GLY A 323 -8.98 -7.94 7.41
CA GLY A 323 -8.43 -7.15 6.31
C GLY A 323 -8.48 -7.89 4.97
N PHE A 324 -7.87 -7.34 3.93
CA PHE A 324 -7.80 -8.01 2.64
C PHE A 324 -6.47 -8.73 2.41
N VAL A 325 -6.54 -9.80 1.65
CA VAL A 325 -5.40 -10.58 1.17
C VAL A 325 -5.06 -10.14 -0.24
N ILE A 326 -3.78 -9.88 -0.50
CA ILE A 326 -3.28 -9.42 -1.80
C ILE A 326 -2.23 -10.38 -2.36
N THR A 327 -2.17 -10.53 -3.69
CA THR A 327 -1.07 -11.24 -4.35
C THR A 327 0.23 -10.45 -4.27
N ASP A 328 1.36 -11.10 -4.53
CA ASP A 328 2.60 -10.42 -4.92
C ASP A 328 2.56 -10.05 -6.42
N TRP A 329 3.58 -9.34 -6.90
CA TRP A 329 3.70 -8.82 -8.26
C TRP A 329 3.58 -9.90 -9.34
N GLN A 330 2.55 -9.82 -10.22
CA GLN A 330 2.25 -10.80 -11.26
C GLN A 330 2.23 -12.27 -10.76
N ALA A 331 1.83 -12.52 -9.53
CA ALA A 331 1.93 -13.85 -8.95
C ALA A 331 0.88 -14.83 -9.48
N VAL A 332 -0.24 -14.33 -9.99
CA VAL A 332 -1.28 -15.15 -10.64
C VAL A 332 -0.73 -15.86 -11.87
N ASP A 333 0.12 -15.18 -12.63
CA ASP A 333 0.81 -15.75 -13.79
C ASP A 333 1.64 -17.00 -13.45
N ARG A 334 2.20 -17.03 -12.22
CA ARG A 334 3.15 -18.05 -11.76
C ARG A 334 2.50 -19.30 -11.15
N ILE A 335 1.18 -19.38 -11.15
CA ILE A 335 0.46 -20.61 -10.77
C ILE A 335 0.77 -21.71 -11.80
N THR A 336 0.81 -21.34 -13.07
CA THR A 336 1.16 -22.26 -14.16
C THR A 336 2.62 -22.12 -14.60
N ASN A 337 3.14 -23.14 -15.26
CA ASN A 337 4.47 -23.17 -15.86
C ASN A 337 4.39 -23.67 -17.30
N PRO A 338 4.78 -22.87 -18.32
CA PRO A 338 5.30 -21.49 -18.20
C PRO A 338 4.28 -20.51 -17.59
N PRO A 339 4.76 -19.41 -16.98
CA PRO A 339 3.88 -18.36 -16.44
C PRO A 339 2.88 -17.84 -17.50
N HIS A 340 1.67 -17.50 -17.06
CA HIS A 340 0.60 -16.95 -17.89
C HIS A 340 -0.03 -17.91 -18.91
N THR A 341 0.40 -19.20 -18.97
CA THR A 341 -0.05 -20.16 -20.00
C THR A 341 -1.55 -20.48 -19.90
N HIS A 342 -2.11 -20.52 -18.71
CA HIS A 342 -3.52 -20.78 -18.44
C HIS A 342 -4.08 -19.71 -17.50
N TYR A 343 -3.96 -18.44 -17.89
CA TYR A 343 -4.24 -17.29 -17.03
C TYR A 343 -5.68 -17.30 -16.50
N TYR A 344 -6.65 -17.62 -17.36
CA TYR A 344 -8.06 -17.77 -17.00
C TYR A 344 -8.27 -18.73 -15.82
N HIS A 345 -7.65 -19.90 -15.87
CA HIS A 345 -7.65 -20.89 -14.76
C HIS A 345 -6.93 -20.35 -13.54
N SER A 346 -5.77 -19.72 -13.72
CA SER A 346 -4.99 -19.16 -12.61
C SER A 346 -5.76 -18.09 -11.83
N ILE A 347 -6.57 -17.28 -12.51
CA ILE A 347 -7.48 -16.30 -11.89
C ILE A 347 -8.51 -17.02 -11.00
N GLU A 348 -9.17 -18.06 -11.54
CA GLU A 348 -10.19 -18.82 -10.83
C GLU A 348 -9.64 -19.43 -9.53
N GLU A 349 -8.51 -20.13 -9.61
CA GLU A 349 -7.84 -20.73 -8.44
C GLU A 349 -7.45 -19.67 -7.39
N THR A 350 -6.90 -18.57 -7.83
CA THR A 350 -6.49 -17.44 -6.96
C THR A 350 -7.68 -16.88 -6.18
N ILE A 351 -8.80 -16.62 -6.85
CA ILE A 351 -9.99 -16.06 -6.22
C ILE A 351 -10.65 -17.09 -5.30
N HIS A 352 -10.72 -18.36 -5.70
CA HIS A 352 -11.25 -19.46 -4.88
C HIS A 352 -10.39 -19.73 -3.64
N ALA A 353 -9.07 -19.57 -3.75
CA ALA A 353 -8.19 -19.70 -2.59
C ALA A 353 -8.48 -18.63 -1.50
N GLY A 354 -9.10 -17.51 -1.87
CA GLY A 354 -9.48 -16.47 -0.93
C GLY A 354 -8.71 -15.16 -1.07
N ILE A 355 -8.01 -14.95 -2.17
CA ILE A 355 -7.34 -13.67 -2.45
C ILE A 355 -8.38 -12.62 -2.81
N ASP A 356 -8.20 -11.39 -2.31
CA ASP A 356 -9.17 -10.32 -2.40
C ASP A 356 -8.74 -9.24 -3.40
N MET A 357 -7.45 -8.89 -3.40
CA MET A 357 -6.87 -7.92 -4.34
C MET A 357 -5.75 -8.59 -5.13
N VAL A 358 -5.74 -8.36 -6.43
CA VAL A 358 -4.72 -8.92 -7.33
C VAL A 358 -3.79 -7.82 -7.80
N MET A 359 -2.48 -8.00 -7.59
CA MET A 359 -1.44 -7.12 -8.08
C MET A 359 -1.13 -7.48 -9.54
N ILE A 360 -1.83 -6.81 -10.47
CA ILE A 360 -1.75 -7.00 -11.92
C ILE A 360 -1.21 -5.71 -12.54
N PRO A 361 0.09 -5.50 -12.51
CA PRO A 361 0.67 -4.22 -12.93
C PRO A 361 0.33 -3.83 -14.36
N TYR A 362 0.18 -4.81 -15.27
CA TYR A 362 0.08 -4.59 -16.71
C TYR A 362 -1.19 -5.17 -17.33
N ASP A 363 -1.55 -6.42 -17.05
CA ASP A 363 -2.56 -7.20 -17.74
C ASP A 363 -3.97 -7.05 -17.11
N TYR A 364 -4.22 -5.89 -16.47
CA TYR A 364 -5.50 -5.59 -15.82
C TYR A 364 -6.72 -5.63 -16.76
N PRO A 365 -6.64 -5.27 -18.08
CA PRO A 365 -7.78 -5.39 -18.97
C PRO A 365 -8.24 -6.83 -19.16
N GLU A 366 -7.29 -7.77 -19.33
CA GLU A 366 -7.54 -9.20 -19.42
C GLU A 366 -8.13 -9.73 -18.11
N PHE A 367 -7.50 -9.43 -16.98
CA PHE A 367 -7.99 -9.82 -15.66
C PHE A 367 -9.45 -9.40 -15.42
N VAL A 368 -9.77 -8.12 -15.67
CA VAL A 368 -11.13 -7.61 -15.46
C VAL A 368 -12.12 -8.32 -16.37
N ALA A 369 -11.80 -8.52 -17.66
CA ALA A 369 -12.66 -9.20 -18.61
C ALA A 369 -12.90 -10.66 -18.22
N ASP A 370 -11.84 -11.36 -17.81
CA ASP A 370 -11.91 -12.78 -17.46
C ASP A 370 -12.68 -13.00 -16.15
N VAL A 371 -12.47 -12.18 -15.12
CA VAL A 371 -13.27 -12.29 -13.87
C VAL A 371 -14.74 -12.01 -14.13
N VAL A 372 -15.07 -10.99 -14.94
CA VAL A 372 -16.47 -10.71 -15.34
C VAL A 372 -17.08 -11.92 -16.02
N LYS A 373 -16.36 -12.54 -16.97
CA LYS A 373 -16.80 -13.73 -17.68
C LYS A 373 -17.00 -14.93 -16.76
N GLN A 374 -16.06 -15.18 -15.84
CA GLN A 374 -16.14 -16.29 -14.88
C GLN A 374 -17.32 -16.12 -13.90
N VAL A 375 -17.56 -14.89 -13.44
CA VAL A 375 -18.72 -14.63 -12.55
C VAL A 375 -20.04 -14.81 -13.30
N LYS A 376 -20.15 -14.31 -14.55
CA LYS A 376 -21.35 -14.49 -15.38
C LYS A 376 -21.59 -15.96 -15.77
N ALA A 377 -20.52 -16.75 -15.88
CA ALA A 377 -20.61 -18.20 -16.12
C ALA A 377 -20.88 -19.03 -14.84
N GLY A 378 -20.89 -18.39 -13.66
CA GLY A 378 -21.08 -19.08 -12.38
C GLY A 378 -19.84 -19.86 -11.89
N GLN A 379 -18.70 -19.74 -12.54
CA GLN A 379 -17.43 -20.33 -12.13
C GLN A 379 -16.92 -19.66 -10.84
N ILE A 380 -16.92 -18.33 -10.80
CA ILE A 380 -16.67 -17.57 -9.56
C ILE A 380 -18.00 -17.10 -9.00
N ARG A 381 -18.29 -17.43 -7.76
CA ARG A 381 -19.50 -17.02 -7.08
C ARG A 381 -19.47 -15.53 -6.72
N LEU A 382 -20.60 -14.85 -6.91
CA LEU A 382 -20.72 -13.42 -6.59
C LEU A 382 -20.49 -13.12 -5.10
N ASP A 383 -20.86 -14.05 -4.22
CA ASP A 383 -20.61 -13.89 -2.77
C ASP A 383 -19.10 -13.86 -2.45
N ARG A 384 -18.27 -14.61 -3.19
CA ARG A 384 -16.81 -14.54 -3.04
C ARG A 384 -16.25 -13.16 -3.50
N VAL A 385 -16.78 -12.62 -4.59
CA VAL A 385 -16.44 -11.26 -5.04
C VAL A 385 -16.87 -10.23 -4.01
N ASN A 386 -18.08 -10.38 -3.46
CA ASN A 386 -18.61 -9.50 -2.43
C ASN A 386 -17.76 -9.55 -1.13
N ASP A 387 -17.30 -10.74 -0.69
CA ASP A 387 -16.38 -10.84 0.44
C ASP A 387 -15.05 -10.12 0.17
N ALA A 388 -14.47 -10.28 -1.03
CA ALA A 388 -13.24 -9.59 -1.42
C ALA A 388 -13.40 -8.07 -1.33
N VAL A 389 -14.44 -7.54 -1.98
CA VAL A 389 -14.70 -6.10 -2.02
C VAL A 389 -15.04 -5.56 -0.63
N SER A 390 -15.82 -6.28 0.17
CA SER A 390 -16.12 -5.89 1.57
C SER A 390 -14.85 -5.72 2.41
N ARG A 391 -13.87 -6.61 2.25
CA ARG A 391 -12.58 -6.53 2.95
C ARG A 391 -11.74 -5.34 2.47
N ILE A 392 -11.71 -5.08 1.16
CA ILE A 392 -11.01 -3.93 0.58
C ILE A 392 -11.64 -2.62 1.07
N LEU A 393 -12.98 -2.50 1.02
CA LEU A 393 -13.72 -1.34 1.50
C LEU A 393 -13.51 -1.14 3.00
N ARG A 394 -13.49 -2.20 3.81
CA ARG A 394 -13.20 -2.14 5.25
C ARG A 394 -11.87 -1.46 5.52
N VAL A 395 -10.81 -1.83 4.80
CA VAL A 395 -9.50 -1.19 4.95
C VAL A 395 -9.57 0.27 4.53
N LYS A 396 -10.21 0.60 3.41
CA LYS A 396 -10.39 1.99 2.95
C LYS A 396 -11.12 2.86 3.97
N PHE A 397 -12.18 2.35 4.60
CA PHE A 397 -12.89 3.06 5.67
C PHE A 397 -12.05 3.17 6.95
N ALA A 398 -11.38 2.08 7.36
CA ALA A 398 -10.52 2.09 8.55
C ALA A 398 -9.34 3.06 8.44
N MET A 399 -8.85 3.33 7.21
CA MET A 399 -7.81 4.31 6.92
C MET A 399 -8.32 5.76 6.86
N GLY A 400 -9.63 5.98 6.88
CA GLY A 400 -10.24 7.30 6.68
C GLY A 400 -10.12 7.84 5.26
N LEU A 401 -9.93 6.98 4.24
CA LEU A 401 -9.76 7.42 2.86
C LEU A 401 -11.02 8.07 2.26
N PHE A 402 -12.21 7.73 2.75
CA PHE A 402 -13.46 8.35 2.31
C PHE A 402 -13.64 9.76 2.88
N GLU A 403 -13.09 10.01 4.07
CA GLU A 403 -13.12 11.29 4.76
C GLU A 403 -12.00 12.22 4.29
N ASP A 404 -10.80 11.68 4.10
CA ASP A 404 -9.60 12.45 3.71
C ASP A 404 -8.81 11.73 2.62
N PRO A 405 -9.32 11.74 1.36
CA PRO A 405 -8.73 10.99 0.25
C PRO A 405 -7.47 11.64 -0.32
N LEU A 406 -7.26 12.95 -0.12
CA LEU A 406 -6.19 13.69 -0.77
C LEU A 406 -4.93 13.79 0.10
N PRO A 407 -3.72 13.83 -0.51
CA PRO A 407 -2.49 14.11 0.21
C PRO A 407 -2.52 15.43 0.98
N ASP A 408 -1.98 15.45 2.20
CA ASP A 408 -1.80 16.67 2.98
C ASP A 408 -0.45 17.34 2.66
N PRO A 409 -0.44 18.52 2.03
CA PRO A 409 0.81 19.20 1.68
C PRO A 409 1.68 19.58 2.90
N ARG A 410 1.07 19.72 4.08
CA ARG A 410 1.76 20.10 5.32
C ARG A 410 2.73 19.01 5.78
N LEU A 411 2.50 17.77 5.38
CA LEU A 411 3.35 16.63 5.73
C LEU A 411 4.63 16.56 4.89
N ALA A 412 4.76 17.27 3.79
CA ALA A 412 5.93 17.23 2.90
C ALA A 412 7.27 17.46 3.63
N LYS A 413 7.25 18.26 4.70
CA LYS A 413 8.43 18.57 5.54
C LYS A 413 8.94 17.38 6.38
N GLU A 414 8.14 16.35 6.57
CA GLU A 414 8.52 15.14 7.31
C GLU A 414 9.53 14.29 6.53
N LEU A 415 9.56 14.41 5.19
CA LEU A 415 10.46 13.62 4.34
C LEU A 415 11.92 13.93 4.64
N GLY A 416 12.65 12.92 5.15
CA GLY A 416 14.08 13.04 5.49
C GLY A 416 14.37 14.05 6.60
N SER A 417 13.45 14.23 7.55
CA SER A 417 13.61 15.16 8.66
C SER A 417 14.85 14.85 9.52
N LYS A 418 15.36 15.85 10.25
CA LYS A 418 16.51 15.68 11.13
C LYS A 418 16.25 14.63 12.20
N GLU A 419 15.04 14.62 12.73
CA GLU A 419 14.54 13.70 13.75
C GLU A 419 14.55 12.25 13.23
N HIS A 420 14.02 12.00 12.03
CA HIS A 420 14.03 10.66 11.43
C HIS A 420 15.45 10.17 11.15
N ARG A 421 16.32 11.04 10.62
CA ARG A 421 17.74 10.71 10.41
C ARG A 421 18.51 10.48 11.72
N ALA A 422 18.10 11.10 12.82
CA ALA A 422 18.67 10.80 14.12
C ALA A 422 18.31 9.38 14.60
N ILE A 423 17.04 8.96 14.38
CA ILE A 423 16.59 7.59 14.65
C ILE A 423 17.40 6.59 13.77
N ALA A 424 17.61 6.88 12.49
CA ALA A 424 18.40 6.03 11.61
C ALA A 424 19.85 5.86 12.11
N ARG A 425 20.51 6.95 12.53
CA ARG A 425 21.86 6.87 13.12
C ARG A 425 21.90 6.07 14.42
N GLU A 426 20.87 6.21 15.26
CA GLU A 426 20.73 5.39 16.47
C GLU A 426 20.58 3.91 16.10
N ALA A 427 19.73 3.60 15.11
CA ALA A 427 19.50 2.23 14.65
C ALA A 427 20.79 1.58 14.11
N VAL A 428 21.56 2.32 13.30
CA VAL A 428 22.87 1.84 12.80
C VAL A 428 23.81 1.52 13.97
N ARG A 429 23.97 2.44 14.93
CA ARG A 429 24.86 2.18 16.08
C ARG A 429 24.45 0.96 16.90
N LYS A 430 23.14 0.78 17.11
CA LYS A 430 22.60 -0.35 17.89
C LYS A 430 22.60 -1.67 17.13
N SER A 431 22.68 -1.65 15.79
CA SER A 431 22.72 -2.86 14.96
C SER A 431 24.11 -3.52 14.91
N LEU A 432 25.15 -2.81 15.33
CA LEU A 432 26.51 -3.33 15.30
C LEU A 432 26.74 -4.34 16.43
N VAL A 433 27.30 -5.49 16.09
CA VAL A 433 27.63 -6.56 17.05
C VAL A 433 29.13 -6.83 17.02
N LEU A 434 29.80 -6.63 18.16
CA LEU A 434 31.23 -6.91 18.30
C LEU A 434 31.45 -8.42 18.51
N LEU A 435 31.73 -9.14 17.40
CA LEU A 435 31.94 -10.60 17.45
C LEU A 435 33.32 -11.00 17.96
N LYS A 436 34.34 -10.20 17.68
CA LYS A 436 35.72 -10.50 18.04
C LYS A 436 36.56 -9.22 18.17
N ASN A 437 37.19 -9.01 19.33
CA ASN A 437 38.11 -7.90 19.58
C ASN A 437 39.20 -8.25 20.57
N SER A 438 39.67 -9.51 20.63
CA SER A 438 40.80 -9.93 21.45
C SER A 438 42.03 -10.15 20.59
N LYS A 439 43.23 -9.90 21.15
CA LYS A 439 44.49 -10.29 20.52
C LYS A 439 44.61 -11.81 20.44
N LYS A 440 44.97 -12.34 19.26
CA LYS A 440 45.35 -13.76 19.11
C LYS A 440 46.66 -14.04 19.86
N GLY A 441 46.61 -15.00 20.77
CA GLY A 441 47.79 -15.66 21.35
C GLY A 441 48.17 -15.16 22.73
N GLY A 442 48.06 -16.04 23.71
CA GLY A 442 48.71 -15.98 25.01
C GLY A 442 47.97 -15.25 26.11
N GLY A 443 47.49 -15.98 27.04
CA GLY A 443 47.21 -15.89 28.48
C GLY A 443 47.10 -14.56 29.23
N HIS A 444 47.11 -13.39 28.64
CA HIS A 444 46.92 -12.12 29.33
C HIS A 444 45.53 -11.53 29.04
N LYS A 445 44.68 -11.53 30.05
CA LYS A 445 43.29 -11.04 30.02
C LYS A 445 43.15 -9.52 29.79
N ASP A 446 44.21 -8.74 29.84
CA ASP A 446 44.16 -7.28 29.95
C ASP A 446 44.76 -6.52 28.75
N GLN A 447 44.99 -7.16 27.60
CA GLN A 447 45.44 -6.42 26.45
C GLN A 447 44.26 -5.87 25.63
N PRO A 448 44.19 -4.52 25.41
CA PRO A 448 43.10 -3.93 24.64
C PRO A 448 43.04 -4.50 23.22
N GLY A 449 41.84 -4.77 22.73
CA GLY A 449 41.59 -5.18 21.35
C GLY A 449 41.98 -4.10 20.34
N MET A 450 41.85 -4.40 19.06
CA MET A 450 42.09 -3.44 17.96
C MET A 450 41.09 -2.30 17.97
N LEU A 451 39.87 -2.55 18.40
CA LEU A 451 38.78 -1.57 18.46
C LEU A 451 38.65 -0.99 19.86
N PRO A 452 38.35 0.34 19.97
CA PRO A 452 38.24 1.32 18.91
C PRO A 452 39.56 1.59 18.18
N LEU A 453 39.47 1.90 16.87
CA LEU A 453 40.65 2.24 16.07
C LEU A 453 41.36 3.47 16.65
N SER A 454 42.70 3.43 16.67
CA SER A 454 43.51 4.57 17.12
C SER A 454 43.31 5.78 16.19
N LYS A 455 42.93 6.92 16.76
CA LYS A 455 42.86 8.20 16.04
C LYS A 455 44.23 8.76 15.65
N ASN A 456 45.29 8.25 16.28
CA ASN A 456 46.69 8.67 16.04
C ASN A 456 47.43 7.74 15.07
N ALA A 457 46.67 6.88 14.34
CA ALA A 457 47.29 6.00 13.36
C ALA A 457 47.88 6.84 12.20
N LYS A 458 49.20 6.63 11.94
CA LYS A 458 49.92 7.37 10.88
C LYS A 458 49.38 7.08 9.46
N LYS A 459 48.82 5.87 9.28
CA LYS A 459 48.28 5.41 7.99
C LYS A 459 47.13 4.43 8.22
N VAL A 460 46.02 4.66 7.55
CA VAL A 460 44.86 3.77 7.53
C VAL A 460 44.56 3.38 6.10
N LEU A 461 44.54 2.07 5.82
CA LEU A 461 44.05 1.54 4.51
C LEU A 461 42.55 1.28 4.61
N VAL A 462 41.78 1.94 3.76
CA VAL A 462 40.35 1.71 3.59
C VAL A 462 40.13 1.08 2.23
N ALA A 463 39.59 -0.15 2.19
CA ALA A 463 39.42 -0.93 0.98
C ALA A 463 38.08 -1.67 0.97
N GLY A 464 37.66 -2.09 -0.22
CA GLY A 464 36.41 -2.83 -0.47
C GLY A 464 35.31 -1.96 -1.11
N THR A 465 34.40 -2.61 -1.78
CA THR A 465 33.35 -1.96 -2.60
C THR A 465 32.40 -1.08 -1.79
N HIS A 466 32.20 -1.36 -0.52
CA HIS A 466 31.30 -0.62 0.38
C HIS A 466 32.00 0.55 1.10
N ALA A 467 33.34 0.67 0.99
CA ALA A 467 34.09 1.67 1.73
C ALA A 467 33.71 3.11 1.36
N HIS A 468 33.41 3.37 0.09
CA HIS A 468 33.03 4.70 -0.40
C HIS A 468 31.88 4.63 -1.42
N ASP A 469 30.81 3.93 -1.07
CA ASP A 469 29.62 3.79 -1.91
C ASP A 469 28.36 3.66 -1.06
N LEU A 470 27.56 4.74 -1.01
CA LEU A 470 26.33 4.79 -0.22
C LEU A 470 25.28 3.78 -0.72
N GLY A 471 25.20 3.58 -2.03
CA GLY A 471 24.26 2.63 -2.61
C GLY A 471 24.56 1.21 -2.14
N ASN A 472 25.83 0.79 -2.21
CA ASN A 472 26.26 -0.52 -1.68
C ASN A 472 26.03 -0.63 -0.17
N GLN A 473 26.23 0.44 0.62
CA GLN A 473 25.98 0.44 2.06
C GLN A 473 24.49 0.33 2.38
N CYS A 474 23.60 0.93 1.56
CA CYS A 474 22.16 0.88 1.74
C CYS A 474 21.54 -0.43 1.24
N GLY A 475 22.10 -1.03 0.19
CA GLY A 475 21.69 -2.34 -0.32
C GLY A 475 20.37 -2.36 -1.07
N GLY A 476 19.74 -3.52 -1.14
CA GLY A 476 18.48 -3.76 -1.84
C GLY A 476 17.34 -2.87 -1.35
N TRP A 477 16.32 -2.71 -2.17
CA TRP A 477 15.16 -1.83 -1.98
C TRP A 477 15.49 -0.33 -1.93
N THR A 478 16.74 0.08 -1.89
CA THR A 478 17.11 1.50 -1.88
C THR A 478 16.99 2.09 -3.27
N ILE A 479 16.06 3.00 -3.48
CA ILE A 479 15.63 3.64 -4.74
C ILE A 479 15.04 2.61 -5.72
N LYS A 480 15.80 1.57 -6.09
CA LYS A 480 15.37 0.46 -6.94
C LYS A 480 15.26 -0.84 -6.14
N TRP A 481 14.48 -1.79 -6.65
CA TRP A 481 14.28 -3.09 -5.99
C TRP A 481 15.59 -3.80 -5.62
N GLN A 482 16.53 -3.91 -6.56
CA GLN A 482 17.83 -4.55 -6.31
C GLN A 482 18.85 -3.61 -5.66
N GLY A 483 18.47 -2.37 -5.36
CA GLY A 483 19.39 -1.31 -4.99
C GLY A 483 20.18 -0.78 -6.20
N GLU A 484 21.06 0.16 -5.95
CA GLU A 484 21.89 0.80 -6.99
C GLU A 484 23.20 1.28 -6.35
N ARG A 485 24.27 1.37 -7.12
CA ARG A 485 25.57 1.90 -6.68
C ARG A 485 25.62 3.43 -6.78
N GLY A 486 26.49 4.03 -5.96
CA GLY A 486 26.81 5.45 -6.06
C GLY A 486 26.44 6.26 -4.83
N ASN A 487 26.96 7.48 -4.77
CA ASN A 487 26.86 8.36 -3.61
C ASN A 487 25.73 9.40 -3.70
N ASN A 488 25.02 9.47 -4.84
CA ASN A 488 23.98 10.50 -5.09
C ASN A 488 22.55 9.97 -5.03
N LEU A 489 22.35 8.75 -4.52
CA LEU A 489 21.05 8.04 -4.58
C LEU A 489 20.04 8.52 -3.55
N THR A 490 20.52 8.86 -2.33
CA THR A 490 19.64 9.08 -1.17
C THR A 490 19.58 10.54 -0.72
N GLY A 491 20.31 11.43 -1.35
CA GLY A 491 20.38 12.85 -0.96
C GLY A 491 21.07 13.13 0.39
N ALA A 492 21.30 12.12 1.21
CA ALA A 492 22.01 12.20 2.49
C ALA A 492 22.61 10.85 2.86
N GLY A 493 23.81 10.88 3.44
CA GLY A 493 24.52 9.72 3.94
C GLY A 493 25.96 10.07 4.25
N THR A 494 26.68 9.15 4.90
CA THR A 494 28.10 9.27 5.16
C THR A 494 28.76 7.93 4.84
N THR A 495 29.70 7.93 3.91
CA THR A 495 30.44 6.72 3.61
C THR A 495 31.45 6.38 4.72
N ILE A 496 31.85 5.11 4.80
CA ILE A 496 32.86 4.66 5.78
C ILE A 496 34.15 5.46 5.60
N LEU A 497 34.59 5.66 4.35
CA LEU A 497 35.78 6.44 4.05
C LEU A 497 35.66 7.90 4.53
N GLU A 498 34.53 8.55 4.28
CA GLU A 498 34.28 9.93 4.74
C GLU A 498 34.24 10.01 6.27
N ALA A 499 33.61 9.04 6.92
CA ALA A 499 33.56 8.98 8.38
C ALA A 499 34.96 8.84 8.99
N ILE A 500 35.82 7.97 8.43
CA ILE A 500 37.20 7.79 8.89
C ILE A 500 38.04 9.05 8.65
N LYS A 501 37.90 9.72 7.50
CA LYS A 501 38.60 10.99 7.22
C LYS A 501 38.21 12.11 8.19
N LYS A 502 36.99 12.05 8.72
CA LYS A 502 36.41 13.08 9.59
C LYS A 502 36.68 12.84 11.07
N ALA A 503 37.05 11.62 11.47
CA ALA A 503 37.29 11.24 12.85
C ALA A 503 38.69 11.59 13.32
#